data_f14dcd3f4137fa512e3944274ade448a
#
_entry.id   f14dcd3f4137fa512e3944274ade448a
#
_cell.length_a   1.000
_cell.length_b   1.000
_cell.length_c   1.000
_cell.angle_alpha   90.00
_cell.angle_beta   90.00
_cell.angle_gamma   90.00
#
_symmetry.space_group_name_H-M   'P 1'
#
loop_
_entity.id
_entity.type
_entity.pdbx_description
1 polymer ?
#
loop_
_entity_poly.entity_id
_entity_poly.type
_entity_poly.pdbx_seq_one_letter_code
_entity_poly.pdbx_strand_id
1 'polypeptide(L)'
;MTSSAERGEPAAMLDDFLAYTLAGTRPAANEMRGTCAGGVRWSWLDDGVLLLEPAASLNNTRSVLASAGVHGDETAPIELLSHLVRDIARGEAALTCRLLAILGNVDAMRDACRYRDDDLNRLFSGRHLQLPHSHEAPR
;
A
#
# COMPACT_ATOMS: atom_id res chain seq x y z
N MET A 1 -28.21 -14.04 24.09
CA MET A 1 -27.51 -14.66 22.93
C MET A 1 -26.86 -13.54 22.14
N THR A 2 -25.63 -13.25 22.45
CA THR A 2 -24.82 -12.25 21.73
C THR A 2 -24.26 -12.91 20.48
N SER A 3 -24.78 -12.49 19.34
CA SER A 3 -24.26 -12.85 18.03
C SER A 3 -22.77 -12.43 17.97
N SER A 4 -21.87 -13.41 17.98
CA SER A 4 -20.49 -13.20 17.57
C SER A 4 -20.53 -12.83 16.09
N ALA A 5 -20.45 -11.54 15.80
CA ALA A 5 -20.17 -11.10 14.44
C ALA A 5 -18.86 -11.79 14.04
N GLU A 6 -18.95 -12.70 13.08
CA GLU A 6 -17.81 -13.31 12.41
C GLU A 6 -16.91 -12.17 11.92
N ARG A 7 -15.81 -11.99 12.61
CA ARG A 7 -14.71 -11.17 12.11
C ARG A 7 -14.13 -11.97 10.95
N GLY A 8 -14.61 -11.69 9.74
CA GLY A 8 -14.02 -12.25 8.54
C GLY A 8 -12.52 -11.98 8.58
N GLU A 9 -11.73 -12.99 8.29
CA GLU A 9 -10.28 -12.82 8.17
C GLU A 9 -10.02 -11.71 7.14
N PRO A 10 -9.09 -10.79 7.43
CA PRO A 10 -8.71 -9.77 6.47
C PRO A 10 -8.22 -10.44 5.18
N ALA A 11 -8.47 -9.82 4.04
CA ALA A 11 -7.94 -10.30 2.77
C ALA A 11 -6.41 -10.48 2.91
N ALA A 12 -5.85 -11.52 2.31
CA ALA A 12 -4.41 -11.85 2.43
C ALA A 12 -3.49 -10.65 2.13
N MET A 13 -3.91 -9.78 1.21
CA MET A 13 -3.26 -8.51 0.88
C MET A 13 -3.12 -7.58 2.10
N LEU A 14 -4.15 -7.51 2.96
CA LEU A 14 -4.15 -6.63 4.12
C LEU A 14 -3.39 -7.25 5.30
N ASP A 15 -3.31 -8.57 5.35
CA ASP A 15 -2.60 -9.27 6.42
C ASP A 15 -1.07 -9.12 6.27
N ASP A 16 -0.57 -9.11 5.03
CA ASP A 16 0.83 -8.80 4.70
C ASP A 16 0.93 -8.09 3.34
N PHE A 17 0.76 -6.77 3.38
CA PHE A 17 0.78 -5.94 2.18
C PHE A 17 2.11 -5.99 1.45
N LEU A 18 3.22 -6.07 2.19
CA LEU A 18 4.56 -6.21 1.62
C LEU A 18 4.72 -7.55 0.89
N ALA A 19 4.45 -8.67 1.58
CA ALA A 19 4.60 -9.99 0.96
C ALA A 19 3.69 -10.15 -0.26
N TYR A 20 2.45 -9.66 -0.18
CA TYR A 20 1.52 -9.68 -1.32
C TYR A 20 2.06 -8.89 -2.52
N THR A 21 2.60 -7.68 -2.27
CA THR A 21 3.20 -6.85 -3.32
C THR A 21 4.44 -7.52 -3.92
N LEU A 22 5.33 -8.06 -3.09
CA LEU A 22 6.54 -8.73 -3.59
C LEU A 22 6.23 -9.97 -4.43
N ALA A 23 5.15 -10.69 -4.13
CA ALA A 23 4.69 -11.83 -4.91
C ALA A 23 4.23 -11.45 -6.34
N GLY A 24 3.89 -10.19 -6.57
CA GLY A 24 3.49 -9.70 -7.89
C GLY A 24 2.11 -10.20 -8.34
N THR A 25 1.29 -10.67 -7.42
CA THR A 25 -0.05 -11.19 -7.72
C THR A 25 -1.03 -10.02 -7.89
N ARG A 26 -1.67 -9.96 -9.05
CA ARG A 26 -2.77 -9.01 -9.26
C ARG A 26 -4.07 -9.64 -8.76
N PRO A 27 -4.86 -8.94 -7.92
CA PRO A 27 -6.14 -9.45 -7.46
C PRO A 27 -7.15 -9.50 -8.62
N ALA A 28 -8.10 -10.43 -8.55
CA ALA A 28 -9.22 -10.45 -9.48
C ALA A 28 -10.09 -9.19 -9.30
N ALA A 29 -10.84 -8.81 -10.33
CA ALA A 29 -11.61 -7.56 -10.33
C ALA A 29 -12.59 -7.43 -9.15
N ASN A 30 -13.16 -8.56 -8.70
CA ASN A 30 -14.04 -8.64 -7.54
C ASN A 30 -13.31 -8.65 -6.19
N GLU A 31 -11.99 -8.77 -6.20
CA GLU A 31 -11.11 -8.80 -5.02
C GLU A 31 -10.26 -7.54 -4.86
N MET A 32 -10.50 -6.52 -5.69
CA MET A 32 -9.75 -5.26 -5.66
C MET A 32 -10.24 -4.29 -4.58
N ARG A 33 -11.36 -4.57 -3.94
CA ARG A 33 -11.95 -3.71 -2.89
C ARG A 33 -12.75 -4.52 -1.89
N GLY A 34 -12.89 -3.98 -0.70
CA GLY A 34 -13.67 -4.62 0.35
C GLY A 34 -13.77 -3.76 1.59
N THR A 35 -14.24 -4.40 2.65
CA THR A 35 -14.35 -3.80 3.98
C THR A 35 -13.66 -4.72 4.98
N CYS A 36 -12.91 -4.15 5.90
CA CYS A 36 -12.25 -4.86 6.98
C CYS A 36 -12.77 -4.41 8.36
N ALA A 37 -12.06 -4.77 9.43
CA ALA A 37 -12.50 -4.47 10.80
C ALA A 37 -12.81 -2.97 10.99
N GLY A 38 -13.80 -2.68 11.84
CA GLY A 38 -14.23 -1.31 12.12
C GLY A 38 -14.94 -0.62 10.95
N GLY A 39 -15.33 -1.35 9.89
CA GLY A 39 -15.99 -0.78 8.71
C GLY A 39 -15.05 0.00 7.78
N VAL A 40 -13.74 -0.14 7.96
CA VAL A 40 -12.75 0.49 7.07
C VAL A 40 -12.88 -0.12 5.67
N ARG A 41 -13.07 0.73 4.67
CA ARG A 41 -13.09 0.33 3.26
C ARG A 41 -11.68 0.37 2.71
N TRP A 42 -11.36 -0.59 1.86
CA TRP A 42 -10.08 -0.64 1.19
C TRP A 42 -10.24 -0.86 -0.32
N SER A 43 -9.28 -0.34 -1.09
CA SER A 43 -9.20 -0.51 -2.53
C SER A 43 -7.75 -0.71 -2.94
N TRP A 44 -7.47 -1.84 -3.61
CA TRP A 44 -6.21 -2.04 -4.31
C TRP A 44 -6.25 -1.23 -5.61
N LEU A 45 -5.33 -0.31 -5.80
CA LEU A 45 -5.31 0.59 -6.96
C LEU A 45 -4.30 0.15 -8.00
N ASP A 46 -3.13 -0.31 -7.55
CA ASP A 46 -2.07 -0.84 -8.40
C ASP A 46 -1.09 -1.65 -7.55
N ASP A 47 -0.09 -2.26 -8.18
CA ASP A 47 0.98 -2.99 -7.52
C ASP A 47 1.70 -2.10 -6.51
N GLY A 48 1.63 -2.45 -5.24
CA GLY A 48 2.15 -1.63 -4.14
C GLY A 48 1.34 -0.37 -3.81
N VAL A 49 0.12 -0.20 -4.31
CA VAL A 49 -0.72 0.99 -4.05
C VAL A 49 -2.08 0.60 -3.49
N LEU A 50 -2.33 0.98 -2.24
CA LEU A 50 -3.52 0.64 -1.49
C LEU A 50 -4.17 1.88 -0.88
N LEU A 51 -5.47 2.06 -1.10
CA LEU A 51 -6.27 3.09 -0.46
C LEU A 51 -7.08 2.49 0.70
N LEU A 52 -7.01 3.13 1.86
CA LEU A 52 -7.82 2.81 3.04
C LEU A 52 -8.68 4.04 3.40
N GLU A 53 -9.97 3.81 3.63
CA GLU A 53 -10.93 4.86 3.96
C GLU A 53 -11.69 4.51 5.24
N PRO A 54 -11.82 5.45 6.20
CA PRO A 54 -12.57 5.20 7.43
C PRO A 54 -14.05 4.93 7.14
N ALA A 55 -14.72 4.19 8.03
CA ALA A 55 -16.15 3.87 7.91
C ALA A 55 -17.02 5.12 7.77
N ALA A 56 -16.73 6.15 8.58
CA ALA A 56 -17.39 7.45 8.54
C ALA A 56 -16.54 8.45 7.75
N SER A 57 -16.62 8.39 6.42
CA SER A 57 -15.96 9.37 5.54
C SER A 57 -16.87 10.60 5.41
N LEU A 58 -16.54 11.67 6.14
CA LEU A 58 -17.22 12.95 6.04
C LEU A 58 -16.56 13.82 4.95
N ASN A 59 -17.27 14.85 4.46
CA ASN A 59 -16.79 15.72 3.39
C ASN A 59 -15.45 16.42 3.69
N ASN A 60 -15.09 16.55 4.96
CA ASN A 60 -13.82 17.15 5.42
C ASN A 60 -12.81 16.12 5.94
N THR A 61 -12.98 14.83 5.65
CA THR A 61 -12.01 13.80 6.03
C THR A 61 -10.64 14.10 5.43
N ARG A 62 -9.63 14.21 6.26
CA ARG A 62 -8.24 14.43 5.84
C ARG A 62 -7.76 13.26 4.98
N SER A 63 -6.88 13.56 4.04
CA SER A 63 -6.19 12.55 3.24
C SER A 63 -4.70 12.60 3.56
N VAL A 64 -4.11 11.43 3.76
CA VAL A 64 -2.69 11.25 4.02
C VAL A 64 -2.14 10.30 2.97
N LEU A 65 -1.01 10.66 2.39
CA LEU A 65 -0.20 9.77 1.57
C LEU A 65 1.00 9.33 2.41
N ALA A 66 1.16 8.03 2.59
CA ALA A 66 2.32 7.44 3.22
C ALA A 66 3.04 6.55 2.20
N SER A 67 4.29 6.88 1.90
CA SER A 67 5.11 6.08 0.99
C SER A 67 6.37 5.58 1.69
N ALA A 68 6.77 4.37 1.33
CA ALA A 68 8.01 3.75 1.76
C ALA A 68 8.65 3.02 0.57
N GLY A 69 9.96 2.75 0.64
CA GLY A 69 10.63 1.99 -0.39
C GLY A 69 10.90 2.76 -1.68
N VAL A 70 11.19 4.04 -1.59
CA VAL A 70 11.84 4.80 -2.69
C VAL A 70 13.15 4.10 -3.08
N HIS A 71 13.86 3.58 -2.07
CA HIS A 71 14.94 2.62 -2.25
C HIS A 71 14.49 1.24 -1.77
N GLY A 72 14.69 0.22 -2.60
CA GLY A 72 14.18 -1.12 -2.35
C GLY A 72 14.87 -1.87 -1.20
N ASP A 73 16.04 -1.45 -0.78
CA ASP A 73 16.82 -2.03 0.32
C ASP A 73 16.57 -1.37 1.69
N GLU A 74 15.74 -0.34 1.75
CA GLU A 74 15.36 0.32 3.01
C GLU A 74 14.18 -0.41 3.67
N THR A 75 14.44 -1.55 4.29
CA THR A 75 13.42 -2.50 4.76
C THR A 75 12.55 -1.98 5.91
N ALA A 76 13.14 -1.25 6.87
CA ALA A 76 12.42 -0.82 8.06
C ALA A 76 11.16 0.04 7.79
N PRO A 77 11.21 1.12 6.99
CA PRO A 77 10.01 1.88 6.67
C PRO A 77 9.01 1.10 5.80
N ILE A 78 9.48 0.18 4.95
CA ILE A 78 8.65 -0.69 4.13
C ILE A 78 7.84 -1.64 5.01
N GLU A 79 8.50 -2.32 5.95
CA GLU A 79 7.86 -3.22 6.91
C GLU A 79 6.89 -2.47 7.83
N LEU A 80 7.28 -1.29 8.31
CA LEU A 80 6.43 -0.46 9.16
C LEU A 80 5.11 -0.09 8.46
N LEU A 81 5.17 0.30 7.18
CA LEU A 81 3.97 0.61 6.41
C LEU A 81 3.07 -0.62 6.24
N SER A 82 3.65 -1.79 5.96
CA SER A 82 2.91 -3.05 5.86
C SER A 82 2.24 -3.43 7.20
N HIS A 83 2.94 -3.27 8.31
CA HIS A 83 2.38 -3.50 9.66
C HIS A 83 1.25 -2.53 9.98
N LEU A 84 1.37 -1.25 9.62
CA LEU A 84 0.30 -0.27 9.81
C LEU A 84 -0.97 -0.67 9.06
N VAL A 85 -0.85 -1.09 7.80
CA VAL A 85 -1.98 -1.60 7.00
C VAL A 85 -2.64 -2.78 7.69
N ARG A 86 -1.87 -3.75 8.17
CA ARG A 86 -2.37 -4.92 8.88
C ARG A 86 -3.12 -4.53 10.16
N ASP A 87 -2.53 -3.66 10.97
CA ASP A 87 -3.10 -3.26 12.27
C ASP A 87 -4.43 -2.50 12.08
N ILE A 88 -4.53 -1.66 11.03
CA ILE A 88 -5.78 -1.03 10.63
C ILE A 88 -6.80 -2.09 10.18
N ALA A 89 -6.38 -3.03 9.33
CA ALA A 89 -7.27 -4.07 8.80
C ALA A 89 -7.83 -4.99 9.89
N ARG A 90 -7.08 -5.21 10.96
CA ARG A 90 -7.50 -6.00 12.13
C ARG A 90 -8.27 -5.20 13.18
N GLY A 91 -8.37 -3.87 13.01
CA GLY A 91 -8.98 -2.98 13.99
C GLY A 91 -8.13 -2.74 15.24
N GLU A 92 -6.83 -3.05 15.17
CA GLU A 92 -5.85 -2.81 16.23
C GLU A 92 -5.34 -1.36 16.21
N ALA A 93 -5.43 -0.70 15.04
CA ALA A 93 -5.19 0.73 14.87
C ALA A 93 -6.43 1.42 14.28
N ALA A 94 -6.80 2.56 14.86
CA ALA A 94 -7.92 3.36 14.37
C ALA A 94 -7.52 4.18 13.14
N LEU A 95 -8.35 4.15 12.09
CA LEU A 95 -8.19 4.99 10.91
C LEU A 95 -9.14 6.19 10.97
N THR A 96 -8.59 7.40 11.07
CA THR A 96 -9.36 8.66 11.14
C THR A 96 -9.23 9.53 9.88
N CYS A 97 -8.45 9.10 8.91
CA CYS A 97 -8.21 9.80 7.65
C CYS A 97 -8.28 8.81 6.48
N ARG A 98 -8.38 9.31 5.26
CA ARG A 98 -8.05 8.49 4.09
C ARG A 98 -6.54 8.28 4.06
N LEU A 99 -6.12 7.05 3.92
CA LEU A 99 -4.71 6.70 3.82
C LEU A 99 -4.42 6.07 2.46
N LEU A 100 -3.58 6.72 1.66
CA LEU A 100 -2.99 6.13 0.48
C LEU A 100 -1.62 5.58 0.86
N ALA A 101 -1.51 4.26 0.94
CA ALA A 101 -0.27 3.56 1.24
C ALA A 101 0.43 3.17 -0.07
N ILE A 102 1.70 3.55 -0.21
CA ILE A 102 2.49 3.31 -1.44
C ILE A 102 3.82 2.65 -1.08
N LEU A 103 4.08 1.50 -1.70
CA LEU A 103 5.41 0.89 -1.80
C LEU A 103 6.02 1.37 -3.12
N GLY A 104 7.06 2.20 -3.04
CA GLY A 104 7.50 3.03 -4.16
C GLY A 104 8.19 2.27 -5.28
N ASN A 105 9.38 1.72 -5.03
CA ASN A 105 10.17 1.01 -6.04
C ASN A 105 10.06 -0.50 -5.86
N VAL A 106 8.91 -1.05 -6.25
CA VAL A 106 8.58 -2.47 -6.03
C VAL A 106 9.56 -3.41 -6.73
N ASP A 107 10.01 -3.06 -7.93
CA ASP A 107 10.98 -3.88 -8.65
C ASP A 107 12.34 -3.92 -7.95
N ALA A 108 12.82 -2.80 -7.43
CA ALA A 108 14.05 -2.77 -6.63
C ALA A 108 13.89 -3.53 -5.30
N MET A 109 12.69 -3.50 -4.69
CA MET A 109 12.40 -4.31 -3.50
C MET A 109 12.46 -5.81 -3.80
N ARG A 110 11.91 -6.25 -4.93
CA ARG A 110 11.96 -7.65 -5.37
C ARG A 110 13.39 -8.12 -5.60
N ASP A 111 14.23 -7.24 -6.12
CA ASP A 111 15.65 -7.51 -6.38
C ASP A 111 16.54 -7.27 -5.14
N ALA A 112 15.97 -6.85 -4.02
CA ALA A 112 16.67 -6.49 -2.78
C ALA A 112 17.82 -5.50 -3.03
N CYS A 113 17.63 -4.54 -3.93
CA CYS A 113 18.61 -3.53 -4.28
C CYS A 113 18.06 -2.11 -4.04
N ARG A 114 18.95 -1.14 -4.02
CA ARG A 114 18.61 0.26 -3.77
C ARG A 114 17.72 0.81 -4.90
N TYR A 115 18.12 0.63 -6.14
CA TYR A 115 17.39 0.93 -7.37
C TYR A 115 17.95 0.04 -8.50
N ARG A 116 17.22 -0.06 -9.60
CA ARG A 116 17.64 -0.88 -10.74
C ARG A 116 18.49 -0.10 -11.72
N ASP A 117 17.95 0.97 -12.29
CA ASP A 117 18.63 1.79 -13.31
C ASP A 117 18.97 3.18 -12.73
N ASP A 118 18.01 3.87 -12.17
CA ASP A 118 18.15 5.24 -11.69
C ASP A 118 17.58 5.41 -10.29
N ASP A 119 18.20 6.25 -9.48
CA ASP A 119 17.71 6.60 -8.15
C ASP A 119 16.36 7.32 -8.26
N LEU A 120 15.28 6.63 -7.92
CA LEU A 120 13.92 7.15 -7.99
C LEU A 120 13.77 8.51 -7.28
N ASN A 121 14.50 8.72 -6.17
CA ASN A 121 14.50 9.96 -5.43
C ASN A 121 15.00 11.17 -6.27
N ARG A 122 15.73 10.92 -7.34
CA ARG A 122 16.24 11.94 -8.27
C ARG A 122 15.25 12.27 -9.40
N LEU A 123 14.19 11.48 -9.55
CA LEU A 123 13.28 11.58 -10.70
C LEU A 123 12.06 12.47 -10.44
N PHE A 124 11.75 12.81 -9.19
CA PHE A 124 10.59 13.61 -8.80
C PHE A 124 10.58 15.06 -9.32
N SER A 125 11.71 15.56 -9.82
CA SER A 125 11.82 16.90 -10.42
C SER A 125 11.48 16.97 -11.91
N GLY A 126 10.85 15.95 -12.47
CA GLY A 126 10.56 15.86 -13.90
C GLY A 126 11.68 15.22 -14.74
N ARG A 127 12.79 14.82 -14.12
CA ARG A 127 13.92 14.15 -14.83
C ARG A 127 13.52 12.81 -15.43
N HIS A 128 12.48 12.16 -14.91
CA HIS A 128 11.93 10.92 -15.48
C HIS A 128 11.54 11.07 -16.96
N LEU A 129 11.15 12.25 -17.41
CA LEU A 129 10.82 12.52 -18.81
C LEU A 129 12.05 12.49 -19.74
N GLN A 130 13.26 12.55 -19.17
CA GLN A 130 14.53 12.51 -19.90
C GLN A 130 15.14 11.10 -19.94
N LEU A 131 14.53 10.14 -19.23
CA LEU A 131 15.04 8.77 -19.05
C LEU A 131 13.98 7.74 -19.48
N PRO A 132 13.59 7.69 -20.78
CA PRO A 132 12.45 6.89 -21.24
C PRO A 132 12.65 5.37 -21.11
N HIS A 133 13.87 4.92 -20.82
CA HIS A 133 14.22 3.49 -20.71
C HIS A 133 14.53 3.05 -19.27
N SER A 134 14.45 3.95 -18.30
CA SER A 134 14.66 3.60 -16.89
C SER A 134 13.48 2.82 -16.34
N HIS A 135 13.73 1.80 -15.51
CA HIS A 135 12.68 1.06 -14.80
C HIS A 135 11.92 1.95 -13.81
N GLU A 136 12.61 2.94 -13.26
CA GLU A 136 12.04 3.87 -12.30
C GLU A 136 11.28 5.02 -12.95
N ALA A 137 11.45 5.27 -14.26
CA ALA A 137 10.67 6.28 -14.95
C ALA A 137 9.24 5.79 -15.20
N PRO A 138 8.21 6.61 -14.97
CA PRO A 138 6.84 6.21 -15.25
C PRO A 138 6.64 5.94 -16.74
N ARG A 139 5.92 4.87 -17.03
CA ARG A 139 5.51 4.48 -18.38
C ARG A 139 4.24 5.18 -18.79
#